data_904b016879e837f346bfffd3f3df85d2
#
_entry.id   904b016879e837f346bfffd3f3df85d2
#
_cell.length_a   1.000
_cell.length_b   1.000
_cell.length_c   1.000
_cell.angle_alpha   90.00
_cell.angle_beta   90.00
_cell.angle_gamma   90.00
#
_symmetry.space_group_name_H-M   'P 1'
#
loop_
_entity.id
_entity.type
_entity.pdbx_description
1 polymer ?
#
loop_
_entity_poly.entity_id
_entity_poly.type
_entity_poly.pdbx_seq_one_letter_code
_entity_poly.pdbx_strand_id
1 'polypeptide(L)'
;VKDTAKGTEEEVTSRIPQVDLTKLASGESTTATYTHPKDPVLVHTTDIVTYTIRIYNEGTVDGYAAVVKDDLPEGIVYLPEDSTNIKYRWKMYDADGNETDDVTKAAFVTTDYLSKEQEKTTGSNLLKAFDKDNMDTPDYRDVKIAFRVTMPNTSDRIVINKAQISKHTDSDGKEPKDTDSVPDKWNDGEDDQDIEKIYVKYFDLALRKWVTQAIVIEDGQEKVMDTGHKAEDDPESVVKVEIDKKRLK
;
A
#
# COMPACT_ATOMS: atom_id res chain seq x y z
N VAL A 1 2.84 -18.87 -6.66
CA VAL A 1 1.97 -17.70 -6.63
C VAL A 1 0.72 -17.93 -5.75
N LYS A 2 0.43 -19.16 -5.32
CA LYS A 2 -0.73 -19.46 -4.46
C LYS A 2 -0.49 -19.31 -2.95
N ASP A 3 0.74 -19.10 -2.51
CA ASP A 3 1.07 -19.07 -1.08
C ASP A 3 1.25 -17.69 -0.47
N THR A 4 1.28 -16.65 -1.27
CA THR A 4 1.49 -15.28 -0.78
C THR A 4 0.21 -14.49 -0.57
N ALA A 5 -0.91 -14.95 -1.10
CA ALA A 5 -2.23 -14.36 -0.87
C ALA A 5 -3.01 -15.01 0.28
N LYS A 6 -2.36 -15.88 1.04
CA LYS A 6 -2.93 -16.41 2.29
C LYS A 6 -2.48 -15.60 3.50
N GLY A 7 -2.89 -14.35 3.56
CA GLY A 7 -3.50 -13.93 4.79
C GLY A 7 -4.77 -14.77 4.89
N THR A 8 -4.86 -15.62 5.88
CA THR A 8 -6.09 -16.36 6.11
C THR A 8 -7.23 -15.36 6.24
N GLU A 9 -8.44 -15.73 5.90
CA GLU A 9 -9.62 -14.88 6.12
C GLU A 9 -9.64 -14.32 7.56
N GLU A 10 -9.11 -15.06 8.53
CA GLU A 10 -8.86 -14.63 9.90
C GLU A 10 -7.82 -13.51 10.03
N GLU A 11 -6.72 -13.51 9.28
CA GLU A 11 -5.74 -12.41 9.32
C GLU A 11 -6.29 -11.13 8.71
N VAL A 12 -7.09 -11.24 7.67
CA VAL A 12 -7.78 -10.08 7.08
C VAL A 12 -8.85 -9.56 8.05
N THR A 13 -9.60 -10.46 8.68
CA THR A 13 -10.65 -10.09 9.66
C THR A 13 -10.04 -9.47 10.92
N SER A 14 -8.87 -9.93 11.38
CA SER A 14 -8.18 -9.34 12.53
C SER A 14 -7.62 -7.94 12.28
N ARG A 15 -7.52 -7.52 11.02
CA ARG A 15 -7.05 -6.18 10.60
C ARG A 15 -8.18 -5.17 10.44
N ILE A 16 -9.43 -5.62 10.43
CA ILE A 16 -10.57 -4.70 10.42
C ILE A 16 -10.68 -4.14 11.84
N PRO A 17 -10.60 -2.81 12.02
CA PRO A 17 -10.79 -2.19 13.31
C PRO A 17 -12.13 -2.62 13.87
N GLN A 18 -12.13 -3.09 15.12
CA GLN A 18 -13.37 -3.45 15.79
C GLN A 18 -13.94 -2.22 16.46
N VAL A 19 -15.16 -1.87 16.08
CA VAL A 19 -15.92 -0.80 16.73
C VAL A 19 -16.20 -1.20 18.18
N ASP A 20 -15.91 -0.32 19.12
CA ASP A 20 -16.27 -0.53 20.52
C ASP A 20 -17.76 -0.23 20.73
N LEU A 21 -18.57 -1.25 20.53
CA LEU A 21 -20.02 -1.16 20.66
C LEU A 21 -20.47 -0.69 22.06
N THR A 22 -19.63 -0.86 23.09
CA THR A 22 -19.95 -0.40 24.44
C THR A 22 -19.87 1.11 24.52
N LYS A 23 -18.84 1.69 23.97
CA LYS A 23 -18.68 3.15 23.88
C LYS A 23 -19.73 3.77 22.99
N LEU A 24 -19.99 3.17 21.83
CA LEU A 24 -21.03 3.59 20.92
C LEU A 24 -22.41 3.60 21.60
N ALA A 25 -22.74 2.56 22.35
CA ALA A 25 -23.98 2.45 23.10
C ALA A 25 -24.11 3.47 24.23
N SER A 26 -23.01 3.97 24.79
CA SER A 26 -23.00 5.05 25.79
C SER A 26 -23.09 6.45 25.19
N GLY A 27 -23.02 6.56 23.85
CA GLY A 27 -22.94 7.85 23.14
C GLY A 27 -21.59 8.51 23.24
N GLU A 28 -20.56 7.80 23.70
CA GLU A 28 -19.18 8.25 23.61
C GLU A 28 -18.66 8.04 22.19
N SER A 29 -17.81 8.96 21.75
CA SER A 29 -17.08 8.78 20.49
C SER A 29 -16.23 7.52 20.56
N THR A 30 -16.37 6.66 19.56
CA THR A 30 -15.49 5.51 19.41
C THR A 30 -14.28 5.88 18.60
N THR A 31 -13.48 6.84 19.07
CA THR A 31 -12.14 7.00 18.48
C THR A 31 -11.46 5.65 18.55
N ALA A 32 -11.59 4.89 17.48
CA ALA A 32 -10.77 3.73 17.30
C ALA A 32 -9.35 4.25 17.30
N THR A 33 -8.61 3.98 18.38
CA THR A 33 -7.19 4.27 18.42
C THR A 33 -6.57 3.32 17.39
N TYR A 34 -6.50 3.75 16.13
CA TYR A 34 -5.81 3.03 15.09
C TYR A 34 -4.31 3.11 15.37
N THR A 35 -3.88 2.33 16.37
CA THR A 35 -2.48 1.93 16.36
C THR A 35 -2.33 1.01 15.17
N HIS A 36 -1.55 1.42 14.18
CA HIS A 36 -1.34 0.67 12.93
C HIS A 36 -0.22 -0.40 13.04
N PRO A 37 -0.26 -1.37 13.96
CA PRO A 37 0.69 -2.47 14.01
C PRO A 37 0.29 -3.56 13.02
N LYS A 38 -0.27 -3.17 11.86
CA LYS A 38 -0.59 -4.13 10.80
C LYS A 38 0.70 -4.70 10.24
N ASP A 39 0.83 -6.03 10.26
CA ASP A 39 1.88 -6.71 9.53
C ASP A 39 1.65 -6.51 8.03
N PRO A 40 2.68 -6.12 7.26
CA PRO A 40 2.51 -5.85 5.84
C PRO A 40 2.17 -7.12 5.05
N VAL A 41 1.25 -7.02 4.11
CA VAL A 41 0.96 -8.09 3.14
C VAL A 41 2.14 -8.25 2.20
N LEU A 42 2.63 -9.49 2.02
CA LEU A 42 3.77 -9.79 1.17
C LEU A 42 3.35 -9.87 -0.30
N VAL A 43 3.94 -9.04 -1.14
CA VAL A 43 3.65 -8.96 -2.58
C VAL A 43 4.94 -8.90 -3.38
N HIS A 44 4.84 -9.06 -4.71
CA HIS A 44 5.96 -8.87 -5.64
C HIS A 44 5.70 -7.66 -6.54
N THR A 45 6.75 -7.14 -7.13
CA THR A 45 6.63 -6.17 -8.22
C THR A 45 5.76 -6.76 -9.34
N THR A 46 4.92 -5.91 -9.94
CA THR A 46 3.93 -6.25 -10.98
C THR A 46 2.65 -6.94 -10.50
N ASP A 47 2.57 -7.39 -9.24
CA ASP A 47 1.31 -7.87 -8.68
C ASP A 47 0.25 -6.76 -8.70
N ILE A 48 -1.01 -7.15 -8.82
CA ILE A 48 -2.15 -6.25 -8.63
C ILE A 48 -2.70 -6.51 -7.24
N VAL A 49 -2.74 -5.46 -6.43
CA VAL A 49 -3.36 -5.48 -5.10
C VAL A 49 -4.69 -4.75 -5.15
N THR A 50 -5.69 -5.29 -4.45
CA THR A 50 -7.00 -4.65 -4.32
C THR A 50 -7.25 -4.39 -2.85
N TYR A 51 -7.44 -3.12 -2.50
CA TYR A 51 -7.85 -2.71 -1.17
C TYR A 51 -9.38 -2.65 -1.11
N THR A 52 -9.92 -3.01 0.03
CA THR A 52 -11.32 -2.76 0.39
C THR A 52 -11.33 -1.72 1.49
N ILE A 53 -11.98 -0.61 1.24
CA ILE A 53 -12.21 0.46 2.21
C ILE A 53 -13.63 0.31 2.69
N ARG A 54 -13.80 0.01 3.97
CA ARG A 54 -15.10 -0.15 4.61
C ARG A 54 -15.39 1.06 5.48
N ILE A 55 -16.52 1.67 5.23
CA ILE A 55 -17.00 2.84 5.94
C ILE A 55 -18.18 2.45 6.80
N TYR A 56 -18.14 2.80 8.07
CA TYR A 56 -19.22 2.58 9.04
C TYR A 56 -19.91 3.90 9.38
N ASN A 57 -21.17 3.82 9.81
CA ASN A 57 -21.85 4.92 10.48
C ASN A 57 -21.99 4.57 11.97
N GLU A 58 -21.17 5.18 12.79
CA GLU A 58 -21.19 5.05 14.25
C GLU A 58 -22.06 6.11 14.93
N GLY A 59 -22.55 7.06 14.13
CA GLY A 59 -23.32 8.20 14.59
C GLY A 59 -24.81 7.91 14.79
N THR A 60 -25.52 8.93 15.28
CA THR A 60 -26.95 8.90 15.56
C THR A 60 -27.81 9.50 14.44
N VAL A 61 -27.21 9.81 13.30
CA VAL A 61 -27.87 10.41 12.13
C VAL A 61 -27.52 9.60 10.89
N ASP A 62 -28.53 9.32 10.05
CA ASP A 62 -28.32 8.67 8.75
C ASP A 62 -27.45 9.58 7.85
N GLY A 63 -26.49 9.00 7.11
CA GLY A 63 -25.59 9.80 6.27
C GLY A 63 -24.95 9.03 5.13
N TYR A 64 -24.10 9.73 4.39
CA TYR A 64 -23.36 9.24 3.23
C TYR A 64 -21.88 9.59 3.35
N ALA A 65 -21.01 8.66 2.97
CA ALA A 65 -19.63 8.97 2.63
C ALA A 65 -19.59 9.60 1.24
N ALA A 66 -19.76 10.93 1.18
CA ALA A 66 -19.94 11.63 -0.09
C ALA A 66 -18.72 11.60 -0.98
N VAL A 67 -17.50 11.62 -0.40
CA VAL A 67 -16.23 11.45 -1.11
C VAL A 67 -15.28 10.64 -0.24
N VAL A 68 -14.72 9.58 -0.82
CA VAL A 68 -13.60 8.81 -0.26
C VAL A 68 -12.36 9.13 -1.06
N LYS A 69 -11.24 9.38 -0.38
CA LYS A 69 -9.93 9.70 -0.95
C LYS A 69 -8.92 8.63 -0.58
N ASP A 70 -8.03 8.32 -1.50
CA ASP A 70 -6.94 7.37 -1.30
C ASP A 70 -5.65 7.96 -1.87
N ASP A 71 -4.59 8.00 -1.06
CA ASP A 71 -3.30 8.56 -1.46
C ASP A 71 -2.54 7.56 -2.35
N LEU A 72 -1.72 8.09 -3.27
CA LEU A 72 -0.88 7.29 -4.16
C LEU A 72 0.59 7.38 -3.74
N PRO A 73 1.03 6.60 -2.73
CA PRO A 73 2.42 6.58 -2.33
C PRO A 73 3.30 5.93 -3.40
N GLU A 74 4.59 6.22 -3.37
CA GLU A 74 5.56 5.51 -4.19
C GLU A 74 5.56 4.00 -3.86
N GLY A 75 5.65 3.16 -4.88
CA GLY A 75 5.57 1.71 -4.76
C GLY A 75 4.24 1.12 -5.22
N ILE A 76 3.25 1.96 -5.54
CA ILE A 76 2.02 1.56 -6.21
C ILE A 76 1.70 2.52 -7.37
N VAL A 77 0.98 1.99 -8.37
CA VAL A 77 0.51 2.78 -9.52
C VAL A 77 -0.98 2.48 -9.72
N TYR A 78 -1.76 3.53 -9.81
CA TYR A 78 -3.18 3.43 -10.09
C TYR A 78 -3.44 2.86 -11.49
N LEU A 79 -4.51 2.08 -11.63
CA LEU A 79 -4.90 1.40 -12.86
C LEU A 79 -6.24 1.94 -13.36
N PRO A 80 -6.28 2.98 -14.21
CA PRO A 80 -7.54 3.60 -14.66
C PRO A 80 -8.45 2.65 -15.44
N GLU A 81 -7.85 1.66 -16.15
CA GLU A 81 -8.60 0.67 -16.94
C GLU A 81 -8.99 -0.58 -16.15
N ASP A 82 -8.63 -0.69 -14.87
CA ASP A 82 -9.03 -1.83 -14.05
C ASP A 82 -10.53 -1.81 -13.78
N SER A 83 -11.17 -2.96 -13.94
CA SER A 83 -12.62 -3.08 -13.80
C SER A 83 -13.13 -2.70 -12.41
N THR A 84 -12.31 -2.90 -11.37
CA THR A 84 -12.62 -2.45 -10.00
C THR A 84 -12.65 -0.94 -9.93
N ASN A 85 -11.64 -0.28 -10.46
CA ASN A 85 -11.51 1.17 -10.42
C ASN A 85 -12.60 1.86 -11.23
N ILE A 86 -12.93 1.32 -12.41
CA ILE A 86 -14.04 1.79 -13.24
C ILE A 86 -15.37 1.63 -12.49
N LYS A 87 -15.60 0.43 -11.91
CA LYS A 87 -16.83 0.14 -11.16
C LYS A 87 -17.06 1.13 -10.03
N TYR A 88 -16.03 1.42 -9.26
CA TYR A 88 -16.12 2.33 -8.11
C TYR A 88 -15.85 3.79 -8.48
N ARG A 89 -15.75 4.13 -9.77
CA ARG A 89 -15.71 5.51 -10.30
C ARG A 89 -14.56 6.36 -9.75
N TRP A 90 -13.42 5.75 -9.50
CA TRP A 90 -12.25 6.47 -9.03
C TRP A 90 -11.73 7.45 -10.07
N LYS A 91 -11.36 8.65 -9.65
CA LYS A 91 -10.77 9.72 -10.44
C LYS A 91 -9.41 10.11 -9.89
N MET A 92 -8.47 10.43 -10.77
CA MET A 92 -7.11 10.82 -10.41
C MET A 92 -6.98 12.32 -10.27
N TYR A 93 -6.15 12.74 -9.31
CA TYR A 93 -5.80 14.14 -9.06
C TYR A 93 -4.29 14.28 -8.88
N ASP A 94 -3.74 15.40 -9.38
CA ASP A 94 -2.35 15.78 -9.12
C ASP A 94 -2.15 16.32 -7.69
N ALA A 95 -0.91 16.66 -7.34
CA ALA A 95 -0.57 17.19 -6.02
C ALA A 95 -1.19 18.57 -5.72
N ASP A 96 -1.59 19.31 -6.77
CA ASP A 96 -2.23 20.60 -6.67
C ASP A 96 -3.78 20.48 -6.56
N GLY A 97 -4.31 19.25 -6.63
CA GLY A 97 -5.74 18.96 -6.56
C GLY A 97 -6.49 19.12 -7.87
N ASN A 98 -5.81 19.17 -9.01
CA ASN A 98 -6.45 19.21 -10.32
C ASN A 98 -6.71 17.79 -10.82
N GLU A 99 -7.90 17.53 -11.37
CA GLU A 99 -8.21 16.25 -12.02
C GLU A 99 -7.24 16.01 -13.19
N THR A 100 -6.69 14.80 -13.31
CA THR A 100 -5.72 14.45 -14.34
C THR A 100 -5.98 13.06 -14.90
N ASP A 101 -5.72 12.86 -16.19
CA ASP A 101 -5.73 11.54 -16.85
C ASP A 101 -4.30 10.94 -16.91
N ASP A 102 -3.29 11.69 -16.46
CA ASP A 102 -1.90 11.27 -16.47
C ASP A 102 -1.53 10.56 -15.17
N VAL A 103 -1.44 9.23 -15.22
CA VAL A 103 -1.10 8.37 -14.07
C VAL A 103 0.22 8.78 -13.42
N THR A 104 1.17 9.35 -14.20
CA THR A 104 2.49 9.74 -13.67
C THR A 104 2.46 11.01 -12.83
N LYS A 105 1.39 11.78 -12.92
CA LYS A 105 1.16 13.00 -12.15
C LYS A 105 0.21 12.81 -10.98
N ALA A 106 -0.52 11.68 -10.99
CA ALA A 106 -1.51 11.40 -9.97
C ALA A 106 -0.84 11.28 -8.59
N ALA A 107 -1.32 12.06 -7.64
CA ALA A 107 -0.88 12.06 -6.25
C ALA A 107 -1.90 11.39 -5.32
N PHE A 108 -3.17 11.44 -5.69
CA PHE A 108 -4.26 10.78 -4.99
C PHE A 108 -5.43 10.50 -5.93
N VAL A 109 -6.34 9.68 -5.48
CA VAL A 109 -7.59 9.39 -6.18
C VAL A 109 -8.78 9.62 -5.26
N THR A 110 -9.94 9.95 -5.85
CA THR A 110 -11.19 10.08 -5.10
C THR A 110 -12.32 9.32 -5.77
N THR A 111 -13.33 8.96 -4.99
CA THR A 111 -14.58 8.45 -5.51
C THR A 111 -15.78 9.06 -4.80
N ASP A 112 -16.82 9.34 -5.57
CA ASP A 112 -18.15 9.74 -5.10
C ASP A 112 -19.13 8.56 -5.08
N TYR A 113 -18.65 7.32 -5.25
CA TYR A 113 -19.48 6.12 -5.44
C TYR A 113 -20.54 5.95 -4.36
N LEU A 114 -20.21 6.28 -3.11
CA LEU A 114 -21.09 6.15 -1.95
C LEU A 114 -21.90 7.44 -1.65
N SER A 115 -21.86 8.43 -2.53
CA SER A 115 -22.62 9.65 -2.35
C SER A 115 -24.12 9.42 -2.56
N LYS A 116 -24.93 10.37 -2.08
CA LYS A 116 -26.37 10.41 -2.31
C LYS A 116 -26.70 10.53 -3.81
N GLU A 117 -25.92 11.29 -4.56
CA GLU A 117 -26.09 11.51 -5.99
C GLU A 117 -25.97 10.22 -6.79
N GLN A 118 -25.10 9.30 -6.34
CA GLN A 118 -24.84 8.02 -6.99
C GLN A 118 -25.82 6.90 -6.58
N GLU A 119 -26.64 7.12 -5.57
CA GLU A 119 -27.52 6.08 -5.01
C GLU A 119 -28.45 5.45 -6.05
N LYS A 120 -28.88 6.18 -7.06
CA LYS A 120 -29.72 5.66 -8.16
C LYS A 120 -29.00 4.62 -9.01
N THR A 121 -27.67 4.68 -9.08
CA THR A 121 -26.84 3.82 -9.91
C THR A 121 -26.27 2.65 -9.11
N THR A 122 -25.95 2.89 -7.85
CA THR A 122 -25.20 1.94 -6.99
C THR A 122 -26.11 1.12 -6.08
N GLY A 123 -27.36 1.52 -5.89
CA GLY A 123 -28.29 0.98 -4.92
C GLY A 123 -28.35 1.84 -3.66
N SER A 124 -28.60 1.26 -2.49
CA SER A 124 -28.64 2.04 -1.25
C SER A 124 -27.23 2.36 -0.75
N ASN A 125 -26.83 3.63 -0.86
CA ASN A 125 -25.58 4.17 -0.33
C ASN A 125 -25.75 4.73 1.08
N LEU A 126 -27.00 4.99 1.50
CA LEU A 126 -27.30 5.52 2.81
C LEU A 126 -26.75 4.56 3.89
N LEU A 127 -25.95 5.13 4.78
CA LEU A 127 -25.47 4.49 6.00
C LEU A 127 -26.43 4.86 7.13
N LYS A 128 -27.12 3.86 7.67
CA LYS A 128 -28.07 4.07 8.76
C LYS A 128 -27.35 4.41 10.06
N ALA A 129 -27.95 5.34 10.80
CA ALA A 129 -27.53 5.62 12.18
C ALA A 129 -27.51 4.35 13.02
N PHE A 130 -26.52 4.23 13.90
CA PHE A 130 -26.44 3.07 14.79
C PHE A 130 -27.57 3.08 15.81
N ASP A 131 -28.32 1.98 15.81
CA ASP A 131 -29.41 1.74 16.77
C ASP A 131 -29.06 0.50 17.60
N LYS A 132 -28.58 0.72 18.82
CA LYS A 132 -28.16 -0.34 19.75
C LYS A 132 -29.26 -1.35 20.10
N ASP A 133 -30.53 -0.97 19.96
CA ASP A 133 -31.66 -1.83 20.32
C ASP A 133 -32.07 -2.75 19.16
N ASN A 134 -31.66 -2.42 17.92
CA ASN A 134 -32.05 -3.13 16.70
C ASN A 134 -30.87 -3.55 15.81
N MET A 135 -29.63 -3.16 16.14
CA MET A 135 -28.43 -3.44 15.35
C MET A 135 -27.33 -4.04 16.22
N ASP A 136 -26.80 -5.19 15.79
CA ASP A 136 -25.62 -5.80 16.45
C ASP A 136 -24.31 -5.11 16.07
N THR A 137 -24.27 -4.46 14.91
CA THR A 137 -23.09 -3.74 14.38
C THR A 137 -23.54 -2.48 13.63
N PRO A 138 -22.69 -1.43 13.55
CA PRO A 138 -22.97 -0.28 12.71
C PRO A 138 -23.21 -0.68 11.25
N ASP A 139 -24.07 0.05 10.56
CA ASP A 139 -24.26 -0.09 9.12
C ASP A 139 -22.99 0.29 8.38
N TYR A 140 -22.68 -0.38 7.27
CA TYR A 140 -21.45 -0.16 6.53
C TYR A 140 -21.64 -0.22 5.01
N ARG A 141 -20.71 0.40 4.29
CA ARG A 141 -20.56 0.30 2.83
C ARG A 141 -19.11 0.09 2.46
N ASP A 142 -18.88 -0.64 1.37
CA ASP A 142 -17.55 -0.93 0.87
C ASP A 142 -17.31 -0.25 -0.48
N VAL A 143 -16.13 0.33 -0.63
CA VAL A 143 -15.53 0.64 -1.93
C VAL A 143 -14.22 -0.13 -2.08
N LYS A 144 -13.85 -0.42 -3.33
CA LYS A 144 -12.59 -1.14 -3.62
C LYS A 144 -11.77 -0.36 -4.62
N ILE A 145 -10.46 -0.50 -4.48
CA ILE A 145 -9.49 0.13 -5.37
C ILE A 145 -8.37 -0.84 -5.69
N ALA A 146 -7.90 -0.84 -6.94
CA ALA A 146 -6.84 -1.72 -7.42
C ALA A 146 -5.62 -0.92 -7.89
N PHE A 147 -4.44 -1.38 -7.50
CA PHE A 147 -3.15 -0.81 -7.85
C PHE A 147 -2.19 -1.88 -8.38
N ARG A 148 -1.27 -1.47 -9.25
CA ARG A 148 -0.11 -2.29 -9.61
C ARG A 148 1.03 -1.97 -8.66
N VAL A 149 1.66 -3.01 -8.12
CA VAL A 149 2.84 -2.87 -7.26
C VAL A 149 4.06 -2.58 -8.11
N THR A 150 4.83 -1.58 -7.71
CA THR A 150 6.15 -1.26 -8.26
C THR A 150 7.20 -1.31 -7.16
N MET A 151 8.48 -1.16 -7.51
CA MET A 151 9.54 -1.15 -6.51
C MET A 151 9.54 0.20 -5.78
N PRO A 152 9.35 0.24 -4.46
CA PRO A 152 9.49 1.47 -3.69
C PRO A 152 10.98 1.82 -3.50
N ASN A 153 11.29 3.10 -3.38
CA ASN A 153 12.65 3.59 -3.08
C ASN A 153 13.02 3.49 -1.59
N THR A 154 12.11 3.03 -0.75
CA THR A 154 12.36 2.87 0.68
C THR A 154 13.25 1.65 0.95
N SER A 155 14.19 1.77 1.88
CA SER A 155 15.12 0.68 2.22
C SER A 155 14.43 -0.51 2.89
N ASP A 156 13.32 -0.27 3.58
CA ASP A 156 12.50 -1.29 4.25
C ASP A 156 11.51 -2.01 3.31
N ARG A 157 11.35 -1.50 2.08
CA ARG A 157 10.43 -2.04 1.06
C ARG A 157 8.96 -2.05 1.48
N ILE A 158 8.58 -1.25 2.44
CA ILE A 158 7.21 -1.11 2.92
C ILE A 158 6.54 0.06 2.22
N VAL A 159 5.39 -0.20 1.60
CA VAL A 159 4.50 0.82 1.06
C VAL A 159 3.33 0.97 2.03
N ILE A 160 3.08 2.18 2.49
CA ILE A 160 1.97 2.54 3.35
C ILE A 160 0.96 3.30 2.50
N ASN A 161 -0.19 2.68 2.26
CA ASN A 161 -1.31 3.33 1.59
C ASN A 161 -2.25 3.92 2.63
N LYS A 162 -2.82 5.11 2.35
CA LYS A 162 -3.68 5.86 3.25
C LYS A 162 -4.99 6.18 2.56
N ALA A 163 -6.10 5.93 3.25
CA ALA A 163 -7.43 6.31 2.79
C ALA A 163 -8.17 7.10 3.86
N GLN A 164 -9.09 7.98 3.43
CA GLN A 164 -9.89 8.79 4.34
C GLN A 164 -11.26 9.14 3.74
N ILE A 165 -12.22 9.46 4.61
CA ILE A 165 -13.46 10.10 4.23
C ILE A 165 -13.19 11.60 4.09
N SER A 166 -13.06 12.11 2.86
CA SER A 166 -12.75 13.52 2.65
C SER A 166 -14.00 14.40 2.61
N LYS A 167 -15.19 13.79 2.50
CA LYS A 167 -16.46 14.47 2.59
C LYS A 167 -17.59 13.53 3.02
N HIS A 168 -18.38 13.95 3.97
CA HIS A 168 -19.62 13.27 4.38
C HIS A 168 -20.82 14.20 4.28
N THR A 169 -22.03 13.63 4.20
CA THR A 169 -23.28 14.39 4.24
C THR A 169 -24.34 13.61 5.02
N ASP A 170 -25.28 14.34 5.62
CA ASP A 170 -26.50 13.74 6.16
C ASP A 170 -27.46 13.29 5.04
N SER A 171 -28.58 12.70 5.42
CA SER A 171 -29.61 12.25 4.48
C SER A 171 -30.24 13.39 3.65
N ASP A 172 -30.14 14.64 4.10
CA ASP A 172 -30.58 15.84 3.39
C ASP A 172 -29.54 16.39 2.43
N GLY A 173 -28.29 15.90 2.49
CA GLY A 173 -27.16 16.36 1.70
C GLY A 173 -26.42 17.56 2.32
N LYS A 174 -26.67 17.86 3.60
CA LYS A 174 -25.91 18.85 4.36
C LYS A 174 -24.65 18.21 4.92
N GLU A 175 -23.63 19.01 5.18
CA GLU A 175 -22.40 18.59 5.83
C GLU A 175 -22.52 18.86 7.35
N PRO A 176 -22.90 17.85 8.15
CA PRO A 176 -22.90 18.00 9.60
C PRO A 176 -21.46 18.09 10.10
N LYS A 177 -21.28 18.72 11.25
CA LYS A 177 -19.96 18.68 11.91
C LYS A 177 -19.72 17.26 12.41
N ASP A 178 -18.60 16.70 12.03
CA ASP A 178 -18.10 15.46 12.62
C ASP A 178 -17.76 15.67 14.10
N THR A 179 -17.88 14.61 14.91
CA THR A 179 -17.74 14.71 16.35
C THR A 179 -16.28 14.72 16.78
N ASP A 180 -15.43 13.98 16.09
CA ASP A 180 -14.06 13.66 16.50
C ASP A 180 -13.03 13.64 15.37
N SER A 181 -13.46 13.85 14.11
CA SER A 181 -12.56 13.96 12.97
C SER A 181 -12.80 15.24 12.14
N VAL A 182 -11.82 15.56 11.29
CA VAL A 182 -11.89 16.70 10.38
C VAL A 182 -11.66 16.20 8.95
N PRO A 183 -12.70 16.08 8.14
CA PRO A 183 -12.59 15.58 6.77
C PRO A 183 -11.49 16.27 5.95
N ASP A 184 -10.83 15.51 5.08
CA ASP A 184 -9.71 15.93 4.22
C ASP A 184 -8.46 16.44 5.00
N LYS A 185 -8.35 16.11 6.28
CA LYS A 185 -7.19 16.45 7.10
C LYS A 185 -6.69 15.21 7.82
N TRP A 186 -5.51 14.72 7.41
CA TRP A 186 -4.88 13.57 8.08
C TRP A 186 -4.45 13.92 9.50
N ASN A 187 -4.91 13.14 10.47
CA ASN A 187 -4.55 13.21 11.88
C ASN A 187 -4.50 11.79 12.43
N ASP A 188 -3.34 11.34 12.88
CA ASP A 188 -3.24 9.99 13.46
C ASP A 188 -4.20 9.81 14.63
N GLY A 189 -5.02 8.76 14.57
CA GLY A 189 -5.97 8.40 15.62
C GLY A 189 -7.40 8.88 15.38
N GLU A 190 -7.69 9.63 14.32
CA GLU A 190 -9.06 9.88 13.87
C GLU A 190 -9.62 8.63 13.14
N ASP A 191 -10.91 8.39 13.23
CA ASP A 191 -11.58 7.18 12.75
C ASP A 191 -12.11 7.29 11.30
N ASP A 192 -12.10 8.49 10.72
CA ASP A 192 -12.43 8.74 9.33
C ASP A 192 -11.30 8.38 8.35
N GLN A 193 -10.21 7.83 8.83
CA GLN A 193 -8.99 7.53 8.09
C GLN A 193 -8.30 6.24 8.56
N ASP A 194 -7.69 5.51 7.62
CA ASP A 194 -6.94 4.29 7.94
C ASP A 194 -5.77 4.08 6.97
N ILE A 195 -4.83 3.24 7.37
CA ILE A 195 -3.70 2.82 6.55
C ILE A 195 -3.70 1.32 6.32
N GLU A 196 -3.08 0.89 5.23
CA GLU A 196 -2.72 -0.51 5.02
C GLU A 196 -1.29 -0.57 4.48
N LYS A 197 -0.60 -1.69 4.76
CA LYS A 197 0.81 -1.88 4.44
C LYS A 197 1.01 -3.08 3.52
N ILE A 198 1.88 -2.92 2.53
CA ILE A 198 2.42 -4.03 1.76
C ILE A 198 3.94 -4.04 1.86
N TYR A 199 4.55 -5.22 1.87
CA TYR A 199 6.00 -5.41 1.76
C TYR A 199 6.32 -5.98 0.39
N VAL A 200 7.14 -5.26 -0.39
CA VAL A 200 7.48 -5.64 -1.76
C VAL A 200 8.70 -6.54 -1.78
N LYS A 201 8.49 -7.82 -2.07
CA LYS A 201 9.56 -8.79 -2.32
C LYS A 201 10.19 -8.54 -3.67
N TYR A 202 11.49 -8.70 -3.76
CA TYR A 202 12.22 -8.58 -5.01
C TYR A 202 13.24 -9.70 -5.13
N PHE A 203 13.65 -9.92 -6.37
CA PHE A 203 14.70 -10.87 -6.69
C PHE A 203 15.94 -10.07 -7.09
N ASP A 204 17.04 -10.33 -6.42
CA ASP A 204 18.33 -9.72 -6.69
C ASP A 204 19.43 -10.77 -6.67
N LEU A 205 20.29 -10.75 -7.67
CA LEU A 205 21.45 -11.60 -7.77
C LEU A 205 22.69 -10.74 -7.91
N ALA A 206 23.67 -10.99 -7.06
CA ALA A 206 24.99 -10.43 -7.18
C ALA A 206 25.96 -11.45 -7.76
N LEU A 207 26.82 -11.03 -8.70
CA LEU A 207 27.87 -11.86 -9.27
C LEU A 207 29.24 -11.34 -8.82
N ARG A 208 30.08 -12.25 -8.39
CA ARG A 208 31.49 -12.02 -8.17
C ARG A 208 32.31 -12.85 -9.14
N LYS A 209 33.38 -12.28 -9.67
CA LYS A 209 34.32 -12.96 -10.56
C LYS A 209 35.73 -12.67 -10.10
N TRP A 210 36.51 -13.69 -9.94
CA TRP A 210 37.92 -13.57 -9.56
C TRP A 210 38.76 -14.58 -10.31
N VAL A 211 40.09 -14.32 -10.36
CA VAL A 211 41.06 -15.24 -10.95
C VAL A 211 41.49 -16.21 -9.87
N THR A 212 41.23 -17.51 -10.06
CA THR A 212 41.63 -18.57 -9.14
C THR A 212 42.99 -19.19 -9.51
N GLN A 213 43.31 -19.15 -10.80
CA GLN A 213 44.49 -19.79 -11.32
C GLN A 213 45.06 -19.03 -12.51
N ALA A 214 46.37 -18.98 -12.63
CA ALA A 214 47.08 -18.53 -13.83
C ALA A 214 48.08 -19.59 -14.25
N ILE A 215 48.27 -19.80 -15.56
CA ILE A 215 49.31 -20.65 -16.11
C ILE A 215 50.38 -19.73 -16.69
N VAL A 216 51.58 -19.86 -16.18
CA VAL A 216 52.74 -19.07 -16.63
C VAL A 216 53.71 -20.00 -17.37
N ILE A 217 54.17 -19.64 -18.56
CA ILE A 217 55.17 -20.40 -19.31
C ILE A 217 56.55 -19.93 -18.92
N GLU A 218 57.35 -20.78 -18.30
CA GLU A 218 58.67 -20.53 -17.82
C GLU A 218 59.67 -21.48 -18.49
N ASP A 219 60.63 -20.94 -19.28
CA ASP A 219 61.57 -21.73 -20.06
C ASP A 219 60.95 -22.83 -20.91
N GLY A 220 59.78 -22.54 -21.50
CA GLY A 220 59.01 -23.47 -22.31
C GLY A 220 58.21 -24.54 -21.50
N GLN A 221 58.18 -24.40 -20.18
CA GLN A 221 57.43 -25.25 -19.27
C GLN A 221 56.22 -24.49 -18.71
N GLU A 222 55.07 -25.16 -18.61
CA GLU A 222 53.91 -24.62 -17.98
C GLU A 222 54.06 -24.71 -16.46
N LYS A 223 53.85 -23.61 -15.77
CA LYS A 223 53.74 -23.53 -14.31
C LYS A 223 52.39 -23.01 -13.89
N VAL A 224 51.66 -23.81 -13.16
CA VAL A 224 50.38 -23.42 -12.61
C VAL A 224 50.62 -22.59 -11.35
N MET A 225 50.01 -21.42 -11.32
CA MET A 225 49.98 -20.54 -10.15
C MET A 225 48.57 -20.47 -9.62
N ASP A 226 48.37 -20.95 -8.40
CA ASP A 226 47.13 -20.69 -7.65
C ASP A 226 47.21 -19.27 -7.08
N THR A 227 46.18 -18.47 -7.31
CA THR A 227 46.16 -17.08 -6.81
C THR A 227 45.79 -16.99 -5.34
N GLY A 228 45.28 -18.05 -4.73
CA GLY A 228 44.83 -18.10 -3.36
C GLY A 228 43.55 -17.31 -3.08
N HIS A 229 42.98 -16.63 -4.10
CA HIS A 229 41.78 -15.82 -3.96
C HIS A 229 40.56 -16.68 -3.69
N LYS A 230 39.73 -16.24 -2.77
CA LYS A 230 38.47 -16.86 -2.36
C LYS A 230 37.29 -15.92 -2.59
N ALA A 231 36.08 -16.44 -2.54
CA ALA A 231 34.86 -15.68 -2.71
C ALA A 231 34.63 -14.59 -1.63
N GLU A 232 35.23 -14.79 -0.46
CA GLU A 232 35.13 -13.89 0.70
C GLU A 232 36.15 -12.73 0.65
N ASP A 233 37.14 -12.80 -0.27
CA ASP A 233 38.15 -11.75 -0.40
C ASP A 233 37.54 -10.45 -0.87
N ASP A 234 38.21 -9.33 -0.54
CA ASP A 234 37.83 -8.01 -1.00
C ASP A 234 37.72 -7.98 -2.54
N PRO A 235 36.56 -7.59 -3.12
CA PRO A 235 36.38 -7.55 -4.56
C PRO A 235 37.34 -6.59 -5.30
N GLU A 236 37.99 -5.68 -4.60
CA GLU A 236 39.00 -4.78 -5.13
C GLU A 236 40.43 -5.33 -5.01
N SER A 237 40.60 -6.49 -4.39
CA SER A 237 41.94 -7.09 -4.29
C SER A 237 42.44 -7.49 -5.67
N VAL A 238 43.66 -7.04 -6.00
CA VAL A 238 44.27 -7.23 -7.32
C VAL A 238 45.26 -8.37 -7.27
N VAL A 239 45.14 -9.32 -8.20
CA VAL A 239 46.17 -10.31 -8.43
C VAL A 239 47.39 -9.64 -9.07
N LYS A 240 48.49 -9.57 -8.34
CA LYS A 240 49.74 -9.07 -8.88
C LYS A 240 50.49 -10.19 -9.60
N VAL A 241 50.69 -10.05 -10.91
CA VAL A 241 51.51 -10.92 -11.70
C VAL A 241 52.87 -10.19 -11.91
N GLU A 242 53.95 -10.71 -11.33
CA GLU A 242 55.27 -10.19 -11.60
C GLU A 242 55.79 -10.66 -12.97
N ILE A 243 56.02 -9.73 -13.87
CA ILE A 243 56.62 -10.00 -15.18
C ILE A 243 58.13 -9.88 -15.03
N ASP A 244 58.88 -10.95 -15.19
CA ASP A 244 60.34 -10.90 -15.27
C ASP A 244 60.75 -10.14 -16.54
N LYS A 245 61.31 -8.93 -16.35
CA LYS A 245 61.73 -8.08 -17.45
C LYS A 245 62.83 -8.69 -18.34
N LYS A 246 63.47 -9.81 -17.94
CA LYS A 246 64.44 -10.51 -18.76
C LYS A 246 63.83 -11.29 -19.92
N ARG A 247 62.50 -11.41 -19.96
CA ARG A 247 61.72 -12.16 -20.97
C ARG A 247 61.13 -11.35 -22.10
N LEU A 248 61.25 -10.02 -22.05
CA LEU A 248 60.85 -9.13 -23.14
C LEU A 248 62.03 -8.93 -24.08
N LYS A 249 62.48 -9.98 -24.77
CA LYS A 249 63.36 -9.88 -25.94
C LYS A 249 62.65 -10.43 -27.16
#